data_582e229ee676952f6287042964923c88
#
_entry.id   582e229ee676952f6287042964923c88
#
_cell.length_a   1.000
_cell.length_b   1.000
_cell.length_c   1.000
_cell.angle_alpha   90.00
_cell.angle_beta   90.00
_cell.angle_gamma   90.00
#
_symmetry.space_group_name_H-M   'P 1'
#
loop_
_entity.id
_entity.type
_entity.pdbx_description
1 polymer ?
#
loop_
_entity_poly.entity_id
_entity_poly.type
_entity_poly.pdbx_seq_one_letter_code
_entity_poly.pdbx_strand_id
1 'polypeptide(L)'
;MAKPYVILTQPLVRDMKGGELRPATWDEALDRTVAGFLAAKAAHGPRTFGTFSCSKATNEVNFAAQKFSRTVLGSNNIDSCNRT
;
A
#
# COMPACT_ATOMS: atom_id res chain seq x y z
N MET A 1 -27.53 -7.33 15.41
CA MET A 1 -26.37 -8.12 15.89
C MET A 1 -25.14 -7.79 15.06
N ALA A 2 -24.06 -7.44 15.71
CA ALA A 2 -22.83 -7.11 15.00
C ALA A 2 -22.18 -8.37 14.46
N LYS A 3 -21.67 -8.28 13.22
CA LYS A 3 -20.91 -9.39 12.66
C LYS A 3 -19.53 -9.43 13.32
N PRO A 4 -18.99 -10.65 13.55
CA PRO A 4 -17.64 -10.73 14.08
C PRO A 4 -16.64 -10.15 13.09
N TYR A 5 -15.63 -9.45 13.60
CA TYR A 5 -14.56 -8.96 12.77
C TYR A 5 -13.67 -10.10 12.33
N VAL A 6 -13.30 -10.10 11.07
CA VAL A 6 -12.33 -11.05 10.53
C VAL A 6 -11.03 -10.31 10.34
N ILE A 7 -10.02 -10.71 11.11
CA ILE A 7 -8.69 -10.14 11.00
C ILE A 7 -7.88 -11.06 10.11
N LEU A 8 -7.38 -10.52 8.99
CA LEU A 8 -6.57 -11.29 8.07
C LEU A 8 -5.20 -11.57 8.69
N THR A 9 -4.79 -12.82 8.65
CA THR A 9 -3.50 -13.24 9.16
C THR A 9 -2.49 -13.52 8.05
N GLN A 10 -2.96 -13.47 6.81
CA GLN A 10 -2.08 -13.64 5.65
C GLN A 10 -2.59 -12.77 4.52
N PRO A 11 -1.71 -12.38 3.58
CA PRO A 11 -2.13 -11.54 2.47
C PRO A 11 -3.03 -12.28 1.51
N LEU A 12 -3.87 -11.51 0.82
CA LEU A 12 -4.75 -12.02 -0.23
C LEU A 12 -4.35 -11.39 -1.56
N VAL A 13 -4.37 -12.18 -2.61
CA VAL A 13 -4.09 -11.71 -3.96
C VAL A 13 -5.17 -12.17 -4.91
N ARG A 14 -5.29 -11.48 -6.04
CA ARG A 14 -6.15 -11.93 -7.14
C ARG A 14 -5.33 -11.95 -8.42
N ASP A 15 -5.65 -12.90 -9.29
CA ASP A 15 -4.86 -13.10 -10.48
C ASP A 15 -5.30 -12.22 -11.64
N MET A 16 -6.54 -11.75 -11.62
CA MET A 16 -7.04 -10.83 -12.62
C MET A 16 -8.01 -9.84 -12.00
N LYS A 17 -8.14 -8.69 -12.62
CA LYS A 17 -9.03 -7.64 -12.16
C LYS A 17 -10.46 -8.17 -12.10
N GLY A 18 -11.11 -7.95 -10.96
CA GLY A 18 -12.46 -8.45 -10.74
C GLY A 18 -12.53 -9.89 -10.29
N GLY A 19 -11.39 -10.59 -10.22
CA GLY A 19 -11.35 -11.97 -9.75
C GLY A 19 -11.46 -12.07 -8.24
N GLU A 20 -11.60 -13.29 -7.76
CA GLU A 20 -11.67 -13.53 -6.33
C GLU A 20 -10.30 -13.40 -5.68
N LEU A 21 -10.30 -12.90 -4.46
CA LEU A 21 -9.09 -12.86 -3.65
C LEU A 21 -8.80 -14.26 -3.12
N ARG A 22 -7.56 -14.67 -3.19
CA ARG A 22 -7.10 -15.95 -2.64
C ARG A 22 -5.96 -15.74 -1.68
N PRO A 23 -5.80 -16.62 -0.68
CA PRO A 23 -4.66 -16.52 0.22
C PRO A 23 -3.34 -16.69 -0.54
N ALA A 24 -2.32 -15.96 -0.10
CA ALA A 24 -1.00 -15.99 -0.71
C ALA A 24 0.06 -15.94 0.39
N THR A 25 1.28 -16.32 0.03
CA THR A 25 2.40 -16.12 0.94
C THR A 25 2.84 -14.66 0.93
N TRP A 26 3.53 -14.25 1.98
CA TRP A 26 4.08 -12.90 2.02
C TRP A 26 5.06 -12.66 0.86
N ASP A 27 5.85 -13.66 0.50
CA ASP A 27 6.78 -13.54 -0.61
C ASP A 27 6.05 -13.25 -1.92
N GLU A 28 4.97 -13.98 -2.20
CA GLU A 28 4.19 -13.74 -3.41
C GLU A 28 3.55 -12.35 -3.40
N ALA A 29 2.97 -11.97 -2.27
CA ALA A 29 2.30 -10.67 -2.17
C ALA A 29 3.28 -9.51 -2.34
N LEU A 30 4.45 -9.60 -1.70
CA LEU A 30 5.48 -8.57 -1.82
C LEU A 30 6.06 -8.52 -3.23
N ASP A 31 6.28 -9.68 -3.85
CA ASP A 31 6.76 -9.72 -5.23
C ASP A 31 5.79 -9.05 -6.19
N ARG A 32 4.49 -9.28 -6.03
CA ARG A 32 3.48 -8.62 -6.86
C ARG A 32 3.44 -7.12 -6.62
N THR A 33 3.58 -6.70 -5.36
CA THR A 33 3.60 -5.27 -5.04
C THR A 33 4.79 -4.58 -5.70
N VAL A 34 5.97 -5.18 -5.57
CA VAL A 34 7.19 -4.62 -6.16
C VAL A 34 7.08 -4.57 -7.67
N ALA A 35 6.62 -5.66 -8.29
CA ALA A 35 6.48 -5.70 -9.75
C ALA A 35 5.52 -4.63 -10.25
N GLY A 36 4.38 -4.44 -9.56
CA GLY A 36 3.42 -3.41 -9.92
C GLY A 36 3.98 -2.01 -9.79
N PHE A 37 4.69 -1.73 -8.70
CA PHE A 37 5.30 -0.42 -8.47
C PHE A 37 6.39 -0.13 -9.50
N LEU A 38 7.25 -1.11 -9.78
CA LEU A 38 8.31 -0.92 -10.77
C LEU A 38 7.74 -0.68 -12.15
N ALA A 39 6.69 -1.40 -12.53
CA ALA A 39 6.04 -1.21 -13.82
C ALA A 39 5.43 0.18 -13.93
N ALA A 40 4.73 0.64 -12.88
CA ALA A 40 4.12 1.96 -12.88
C ALA A 40 5.18 3.07 -12.94
N LYS A 41 6.28 2.91 -12.21
CA LYS A 41 7.37 3.88 -12.20
C LYS A 41 8.05 3.94 -13.55
N ALA A 42 8.26 2.80 -14.20
CA ALA A 42 8.88 2.77 -15.52
C ALA A 42 7.98 3.40 -16.58
N ALA A 43 6.65 3.20 -16.47
CA ALA A 43 5.71 3.72 -17.45
C ALA A 43 5.42 5.20 -17.28
N HIS A 44 5.34 5.71 -16.04
CA HIS A 44 4.82 7.04 -15.76
C HIS A 44 5.73 7.88 -14.87
N GLY A 45 6.81 7.34 -14.35
CA GLY A 45 7.74 8.04 -13.47
C GLY A 45 7.31 8.04 -12.01
N PRO A 46 8.18 8.55 -11.12
CA PRO A 46 7.92 8.47 -9.68
C PRO A 46 6.73 9.30 -9.20
N ARG A 47 6.33 10.33 -9.94
CA ARG A 47 5.19 11.17 -9.54
C ARG A 47 3.85 10.45 -9.65
N THR A 48 3.84 9.25 -10.23
CA THR A 48 2.66 8.40 -10.27
C THR A 48 2.20 7.97 -8.88
N PHE A 49 3.12 7.92 -7.92
CA PHE A 49 2.82 7.43 -6.58
C PHE A 49 2.28 8.53 -5.68
N GLY A 50 1.26 8.18 -4.93
CA GLY A 50 0.75 9.01 -3.86
C GLY A 50 0.65 8.17 -2.59
N THR A 51 0.85 8.81 -1.46
CA THR A 51 0.77 8.15 -0.16
C THR A 51 -0.22 8.88 0.72
N PHE A 52 -1.18 8.15 1.26
CA PHE A 52 -2.05 8.68 2.30
C PHE A 52 -1.61 8.12 3.63
N SER A 53 -1.24 9.02 4.54
CA SER A 53 -0.94 8.65 5.91
C SER A 53 -2.13 9.00 6.79
N CYS A 54 -2.07 8.67 8.06
CA CYS A 54 -3.24 8.82 8.91
C CYS A 54 -2.92 9.65 10.14
N SER A 55 -3.84 10.55 10.52
CA SER A 55 -3.70 11.33 11.72
C SER A 55 -3.80 10.48 12.99
N LYS A 56 -4.42 9.33 12.90
CA LYS A 56 -4.56 8.40 14.03
C LYS A 56 -3.42 7.41 14.14
N ALA A 57 -2.47 7.45 13.22
CA ALA A 57 -1.28 6.62 13.30
C ALA A 57 -0.26 7.26 14.24
N THR A 58 0.68 6.45 14.71
CA THR A 58 1.77 6.98 15.54
C THR A 58 2.70 7.84 14.70
N ASN A 59 3.49 8.68 15.39
CA ASN A 59 4.49 9.50 14.71
C ASN A 59 5.51 8.64 13.98
N GLU A 60 5.86 7.49 14.54
CA GLU A 60 6.81 6.58 13.93
C GLU A 60 6.28 6.03 12.61
N VAL A 61 5.01 5.67 12.56
CA VAL A 61 4.40 5.16 11.32
C VAL A 61 4.38 6.25 10.27
N ASN A 62 3.99 7.47 10.63
CA ASN A 62 3.95 8.58 9.68
C ASN A 62 5.34 8.93 9.18
N PHE A 63 6.34 8.90 10.05
CA PHE A 63 7.73 9.13 9.65
C PHE A 63 8.20 8.06 8.67
N ALA A 64 7.90 6.80 8.97
CA ALA A 64 8.29 5.68 8.11
C ALA A 64 7.60 5.78 6.74
N ALA A 65 6.32 6.15 6.72
CA ALA A 65 5.58 6.31 5.46
C ALA A 65 6.18 7.41 4.61
N GLN A 66 6.54 8.54 5.21
CA GLN A 66 7.16 9.64 4.49
C GLN A 66 8.52 9.24 3.94
N LYS A 67 9.34 8.59 4.77
CA LYS A 67 10.65 8.12 4.34
C LYS A 67 10.53 7.12 3.19
N PHE A 68 9.61 6.18 3.29
CA PHE A 68 9.36 5.21 2.23
C PHE A 68 8.96 5.89 0.94
N SER A 69 8.03 6.84 1.02
CA SER A 69 7.53 7.53 -0.17
C SER A 69 8.64 8.30 -0.87
N ARG A 70 9.47 9.02 -0.12
CA ARG A 70 10.52 9.85 -0.71
C ARG A 70 11.73 9.05 -1.17
N THR A 71 12.12 8.02 -0.43
CA THR A 71 13.35 7.27 -0.73
C THR A 71 13.11 6.08 -1.64
N VAL A 72 12.01 5.38 -1.48
CA VAL A 72 11.72 4.17 -2.25
C VAL A 72 10.89 4.50 -3.47
N LEU A 73 9.77 5.20 -3.29
CA LEU A 73 8.90 5.56 -4.41
C LEU A 73 9.41 6.76 -5.18
N GLY A 74 10.16 7.63 -4.52
CA GLY A 74 10.69 8.84 -5.16
C GLY A 74 9.64 9.93 -5.34
N SER A 75 8.62 9.95 -4.50
CA SER A 75 7.51 10.89 -4.64
C SER A 75 7.30 11.68 -3.37
N ASN A 76 6.97 12.97 -3.53
CA ASN A 76 6.55 13.85 -2.44
C ASN A 76 5.04 13.97 -2.34
N ASN A 77 4.29 13.19 -3.08
CA ASN A 77 2.83 13.22 -3.06
C ASN A 77 2.32 12.50 -1.83
N ILE A 78 2.36 13.18 -0.69
CA ILE A 78 1.98 12.63 0.61
C ILE A 78 0.92 13.52 1.21
N ASP A 79 -0.17 12.92 1.68
CA ASP A 79 -1.24 13.66 2.34
C ASP A 79 -1.78 12.84 3.50
N SER A 80 -2.73 13.42 4.20
CA SER A 80 -3.26 12.82 5.41
C SER A 80 -4.78 12.97 5.43
N CYS A 81 -5.43 12.12 6.20
CA CYS A 81 -6.87 12.16 6.37
C CYS A 81 -7.32 13.07 7.52
N ASN A 82 -6.46 13.93 8.03
CA ASN A 82 -6.75 14.71 9.23
C ASN A 82 -7.68 15.90 9.01
N ARG A 83 -8.13 16.10 7.80
CA ARG A 83 -9.13 17.13 7.49
C ARG A 83 -10.43 16.43 7.11
N THR A 84 -11.17 16.08 8.08
CA THR A 84 -12.46 15.42 7.84
C THR A 84 -13.61 16.26 8.36
#